data_4d9181fa80221bf492a9268620ca22f5
#
_entry.id   4d9181fa80221bf492a9268620ca22f5
#
_cell.length_a   1.000
_cell.length_b   1.000
_cell.length_c   1.000
_cell.angle_alpha   90.00
_cell.angle_beta   90.00
_cell.angle_gamma   90.00
#
_symmetry.space_group_name_H-M   'P 1'
#
loop_
_entity.id
_entity.type
_entity.pdbx_description
1 polymer ?
#
loop_
_entity_poly.entity_id
_entity_poly.type
_entity_poly.pdbx_seq_one_letter_code
_entity_poly.pdbx_strand_id
1 'polypeptide(L)'
;MLPGFIDPHSHFINSLSMSDQANCSPPPVGPAKDPDGVVVALQEFARINKIEAGEMVMGYGYDDSQMPDGNLLNRDHLDKAFPENPVMVMHVSLHGAVLNSLALKKYGMSAKTTTPPGGVIVRKPGTNEPYGLIMETAFLPIFAQLPKPSSDQLKAQVKSGQMIYASAGITTAQEGATHLHDLIILQNAADAGDLFIDVVSYPFITEIDSVMSRYTTSDFGQYKNRLKLGGIKITIDGSPQGRTAFFTSPYLTGGPEGQKNWTGEPTFSQATANDMLKKVYDLGLQCTFHANGDAAIDMCIKAHEYASGGDFTKDRRTTVIHSQFVRPDQLDTYVKEKILASFYTEHTFFFADAHIRNRGEAQASFLSPMKTALAKGVKCTNHTDFNVAPIDQLLVVWSAVNRISRNGEPIGPEECITPYQSLQAITSNAAYQYFEEDRKG
;
A
#
# COMPACT_ATOMS: atom_id res chain seq x y z
N MET A 1 -11.54 6.23 -27.08
CA MET A 1 -11.31 4.88 -26.52
C MET A 1 -9.98 4.95 -25.77
N LEU A 2 -9.91 4.44 -24.55
CA LEU A 2 -8.67 4.32 -23.78
C LEU A 2 -8.26 2.85 -23.75
N PRO A 3 -6.96 2.53 -23.65
CA PRO A 3 -6.52 1.18 -23.32
C PRO A 3 -6.96 0.82 -21.89
N GLY A 4 -6.93 -0.46 -21.54
CA GLY A 4 -7.12 -0.87 -20.16
C GLY A 4 -6.03 -0.26 -19.27
N PHE A 5 -6.40 0.19 -18.08
CA PHE A 5 -5.45 0.80 -17.16
C PHE A 5 -4.47 -0.23 -16.63
N ILE A 6 -3.28 0.24 -16.33
CA ILE A 6 -2.20 -0.52 -15.71
C ILE A 6 -1.90 0.15 -14.36
N ASP A 7 -2.01 -0.58 -13.26
CA ASP A 7 -1.58 -0.07 -11.98
C ASP A 7 -0.09 -0.38 -11.76
N PRO A 8 0.78 0.63 -11.81
CA PRO A 8 2.22 0.40 -11.73
C PRO A 8 2.74 0.09 -10.32
N HIS A 9 1.89 0.22 -9.29
CA HIS A 9 2.16 -0.27 -7.93
C HIS A 9 0.89 -0.40 -7.11
N SER A 10 0.64 -1.62 -6.63
CA SER A 10 -0.43 -1.96 -5.70
C SER A 10 -0.10 -3.28 -4.98
N HIS A 11 -0.99 -3.71 -4.08
CA HIS A 11 -0.87 -4.92 -3.29
C HIS A 11 -2.03 -5.86 -3.60
N PHE A 12 -1.94 -6.55 -4.75
CA PHE A 12 -3.02 -7.39 -5.28
C PHE A 12 -3.47 -8.48 -4.30
N ILE A 13 -2.54 -9.11 -3.58
CA ILE A 13 -2.86 -10.16 -2.59
C ILE A 13 -3.80 -9.66 -1.49
N ASN A 14 -3.65 -8.40 -1.07
CA ASN A 14 -4.51 -7.82 -0.05
C ASN A 14 -5.97 -7.71 -0.52
N SER A 15 -6.21 -7.56 -1.82
CA SER A 15 -7.57 -7.52 -2.39
C SER A 15 -8.33 -8.84 -2.21
N LEU A 16 -7.62 -9.95 -2.11
CA LEU A 16 -8.23 -11.27 -1.95
C LEU A 16 -9.00 -11.37 -0.62
N SER A 17 -8.37 -10.91 0.46
CA SER A 17 -9.01 -10.91 1.79
C SER A 17 -10.11 -9.85 1.93
N MET A 18 -10.01 -8.73 1.19
CA MET A 18 -10.98 -7.64 1.23
C MET A 18 -12.33 -8.02 0.61
N SER A 19 -12.34 -8.96 -0.34
CA SER A 19 -13.58 -9.40 -0.98
C SER A 19 -14.57 -10.05 -0.01
N ASP A 20 -14.07 -10.59 1.09
CA ASP A 20 -14.85 -11.27 2.12
C ASP A 20 -15.07 -10.39 3.36
N GLN A 21 -14.91 -9.07 3.22
CA GLN A 21 -15.01 -8.11 4.31
C GLN A 21 -15.85 -6.90 3.90
N ALA A 22 -16.56 -6.31 4.86
CA ALA A 22 -17.26 -5.05 4.65
C ALA A 22 -16.27 -3.90 4.47
N ASN A 23 -16.52 -3.01 3.50
CA ASN A 23 -15.76 -1.76 3.38
C ASN A 23 -16.24 -0.77 4.44
N CYS A 24 -15.46 -0.60 5.49
CA CYS A 24 -15.69 0.32 6.61
C CYS A 24 -14.85 1.61 6.49
N SER A 25 -14.28 1.89 5.33
CA SER A 25 -13.49 3.09 5.10
C SER A 25 -14.35 4.35 5.11
N PRO A 26 -13.79 5.50 5.52
CA PRO A 26 -14.48 6.78 5.41
C PRO A 26 -14.56 7.27 3.95
N PRO A 27 -15.47 8.21 3.63
CA PRO A 27 -15.52 8.84 2.31
C PRO A 27 -14.18 9.50 1.91
N PRO A 28 -13.84 9.51 0.61
CA PRO A 28 -14.62 8.96 -0.52
C PRO A 28 -14.39 7.46 -0.77
N VAL A 29 -13.53 6.79 0.02
CA VAL A 29 -13.10 5.39 -0.13
C VAL A 29 -14.22 4.41 0.17
N GLY A 30 -15.04 4.75 1.17
CA GLY A 30 -16.13 3.92 1.64
C GLY A 30 -17.25 4.75 2.25
N PRO A 31 -18.29 4.09 2.77
CA PRO A 31 -19.50 4.78 3.23
C PRO A 31 -19.45 5.27 4.69
N ALA A 32 -18.45 4.86 5.48
CA ALA A 32 -18.47 5.00 6.93
C ALA A 32 -17.97 6.39 7.41
N LYS A 33 -18.89 7.33 7.59
CA LYS A 33 -18.58 8.69 8.08
C LYS A 33 -18.34 8.77 9.59
N ASP A 34 -18.85 7.77 10.33
CA ASP A 34 -18.88 7.70 11.78
C ASP A 34 -19.05 6.23 12.23
N PRO A 35 -19.06 5.90 13.51
CA PRO A 35 -19.26 4.54 14.01
C PRO A 35 -20.59 3.90 13.56
N ASP A 36 -21.66 4.68 13.43
CA ASP A 36 -22.95 4.16 12.96
C ASP A 36 -22.85 3.78 11.47
N GLY A 37 -22.14 4.56 10.67
CA GLY A 37 -21.84 4.23 9.27
C GLY A 37 -21.02 2.94 9.13
N VAL A 38 -20.06 2.68 10.02
CA VAL A 38 -19.33 1.40 10.08
C VAL A 38 -20.30 0.25 10.35
N VAL A 39 -21.19 0.42 11.35
CA VAL A 39 -22.20 -0.60 11.69
C VAL A 39 -23.13 -0.88 10.50
N VAL A 40 -23.60 0.14 9.82
CA VAL A 40 -24.47 -0.01 8.63
C VAL A 40 -23.74 -0.79 7.52
N ALA A 41 -22.47 -0.47 7.24
CA ALA A 41 -21.66 -1.18 6.25
C ALA A 41 -21.53 -2.67 6.59
N LEU A 42 -21.25 -3.00 7.86
CA LEU A 42 -21.16 -4.38 8.34
C LEU A 42 -22.50 -5.13 8.23
N GLN A 43 -23.60 -4.49 8.61
CA GLN A 43 -24.94 -5.09 8.53
C GLN A 43 -25.36 -5.37 7.08
N GLU A 44 -25.11 -4.45 6.17
CA GLU A 44 -25.41 -4.64 4.76
C GLU A 44 -24.56 -5.75 4.14
N PHE A 45 -23.28 -5.79 4.47
CA PHE A 45 -22.37 -6.87 4.06
C PHE A 45 -22.88 -8.23 4.57
N ALA A 46 -23.20 -8.34 5.85
CA ALA A 46 -23.70 -9.56 6.46
C ALA A 46 -25.02 -10.03 5.81
N ARG A 47 -25.93 -9.08 5.52
CA ARG A 47 -27.20 -9.35 4.83
C ARG A 47 -26.98 -9.87 3.40
N ILE A 48 -26.13 -9.22 2.61
CA ILE A 48 -25.84 -9.61 1.21
C ILE A 48 -25.20 -11.00 1.16
N ASN A 49 -24.23 -11.25 2.04
CA ASN A 49 -23.48 -12.50 2.08
C ASN A 49 -24.16 -13.59 2.91
N LYS A 50 -25.35 -13.32 3.48
CA LYS A 50 -26.15 -14.27 4.28
C LYS A 50 -25.35 -14.91 5.42
N ILE A 51 -24.61 -14.08 6.17
CA ILE A 51 -23.79 -14.54 7.29
C ILE A 51 -24.74 -15.02 8.41
N GLU A 52 -24.61 -16.27 8.80
CA GLU A 52 -25.44 -16.90 9.82
C GLU A 52 -25.02 -16.50 11.24
N ALA A 53 -25.92 -16.69 12.22
CA ALA A 53 -25.61 -16.45 13.62
C ALA A 53 -24.42 -17.32 14.07
N GLY A 54 -23.49 -16.69 14.81
CA GLY A 54 -22.24 -17.32 15.26
C GLY A 54 -21.08 -17.24 14.27
N GLU A 55 -21.34 -16.94 13.01
CA GLU A 55 -20.28 -16.70 12.04
C GLU A 55 -19.61 -15.33 12.24
N MET A 56 -18.32 -15.24 11.87
CA MET A 56 -17.54 -14.00 11.99
C MET A 56 -17.96 -12.99 10.92
N VAL A 57 -18.28 -11.76 11.34
CA VAL A 57 -18.43 -10.62 10.45
C VAL A 57 -17.13 -9.82 10.46
N MET A 58 -16.52 -9.63 9.29
CA MET A 58 -15.27 -8.88 9.16
C MET A 58 -15.48 -7.59 8.35
N GLY A 59 -14.79 -6.54 8.75
CA GLY A 59 -14.69 -5.29 8.00
C GLY A 59 -13.24 -4.83 7.91
N TYR A 60 -12.96 -3.98 6.92
CA TYR A 60 -11.64 -3.37 6.71
C TYR A 60 -11.74 -1.86 6.52
N GLY A 61 -10.62 -1.16 6.69
CA GLY A 61 -10.49 0.25 6.33
C GLY A 61 -10.99 1.22 7.41
N TYR A 62 -11.26 0.77 8.64
CA TYR A 62 -11.59 1.68 9.73
C TYR A 62 -10.42 2.64 10.01
N ASP A 63 -10.71 3.94 9.98
CA ASP A 63 -9.75 5.02 10.22
C ASP A 63 -10.25 5.91 11.38
N ASP A 64 -9.65 5.74 12.55
CA ASP A 64 -9.99 6.49 13.75
C ASP A 64 -9.69 7.99 13.63
N SER A 65 -8.71 8.35 12.79
CA SER A 65 -8.35 9.75 12.54
C SER A 65 -9.40 10.54 11.76
N GLN A 66 -10.32 9.84 11.12
CA GLN A 66 -11.41 10.41 10.32
C GLN A 66 -12.77 10.37 11.05
N MET A 67 -12.80 9.82 12.26
CA MET A 67 -14.03 9.79 13.06
C MET A 67 -14.33 11.17 13.65
N PRO A 68 -15.59 11.66 13.59
CA PRO A 68 -15.96 12.98 14.07
C PRO A 68 -15.85 13.10 15.59
N ASP A 69 -15.34 14.24 16.06
CA ASP A 69 -15.34 14.65 17.46
C ASP A 69 -14.79 13.63 18.47
N GLY A 70 -13.89 12.73 18.02
CA GLY A 70 -13.34 11.67 18.85
C GLY A 70 -14.36 10.56 19.19
N ASN A 71 -15.48 10.50 18.49
CA ASN A 71 -16.48 9.41 18.61
C ASN A 71 -15.95 8.16 17.90
N LEU A 72 -15.11 7.39 18.59
CA LEU A 72 -14.45 6.22 18.03
C LEU A 72 -15.33 4.98 18.08
N LEU A 73 -15.19 4.14 17.03
CA LEU A 73 -15.78 2.80 17.02
C LEU A 73 -15.29 2.01 18.24
N ASN A 74 -16.22 1.37 18.92
CA ASN A 74 -15.91 0.58 20.10
C ASN A 74 -16.81 -0.66 20.20
N ARG A 75 -16.51 -1.51 21.19
CA ARG A 75 -17.22 -2.74 21.46
C ARG A 75 -18.74 -2.57 21.58
N ASP A 76 -19.18 -1.52 22.30
CA ASP A 76 -20.61 -1.34 22.62
C ASP A 76 -21.44 -1.05 21.34
N HIS A 77 -20.86 -0.34 20.33
CA HIS A 77 -21.51 -0.15 19.03
C HIS A 77 -21.73 -1.48 18.30
N LEU A 78 -20.69 -2.32 18.30
CA LEU A 78 -20.70 -3.60 17.59
C LEU A 78 -21.56 -4.65 18.29
N ASP A 79 -21.54 -4.71 19.64
CA ASP A 79 -22.39 -5.62 20.44
C ASP A 79 -23.87 -5.36 20.25
N LYS A 80 -24.27 -4.07 20.18
CA LYS A 80 -25.66 -3.67 19.93
C LYS A 80 -26.15 -4.14 18.56
N ALA A 81 -25.28 -4.06 17.55
CA ALA A 81 -25.63 -4.37 16.17
C ALA A 81 -25.58 -5.88 15.86
N PHE A 82 -24.67 -6.59 16.53
CA PHE A 82 -24.37 -8.00 16.28
C PHE A 82 -24.33 -8.81 17.59
N PRO A 83 -25.51 -9.03 18.20
CA PRO A 83 -25.56 -9.74 19.50
C PRO A 83 -25.21 -11.23 19.40
N GLU A 84 -25.29 -11.81 18.21
CA GLU A 84 -25.08 -13.26 17.98
C GLU A 84 -23.84 -13.56 17.13
N ASN A 85 -23.18 -12.54 16.54
CA ASN A 85 -22.02 -12.73 15.69
C ASN A 85 -20.75 -12.13 16.30
N PRO A 86 -19.61 -12.81 16.31
CA PRO A 86 -18.34 -12.17 16.54
C PRO A 86 -18.03 -11.19 15.39
N VAL A 87 -17.56 -9.98 15.73
CA VAL A 87 -17.26 -8.92 14.77
C VAL A 87 -15.83 -8.45 14.96
N MET A 88 -15.13 -8.25 13.84
CA MET A 88 -13.79 -7.65 13.79
C MET A 88 -13.73 -6.64 12.65
N VAL A 89 -13.32 -5.40 12.97
CA VAL A 89 -13.13 -4.33 11.98
C VAL A 89 -11.66 -3.96 11.95
N MET A 90 -10.98 -4.33 10.87
CA MET A 90 -9.54 -4.07 10.68
C MET A 90 -9.29 -2.57 10.54
N HIS A 91 -8.30 -2.08 11.26
CA HIS A 91 -7.83 -0.71 11.14
C HIS A 91 -7.15 -0.50 9.78
N VAL A 92 -7.25 0.71 9.23
CA VAL A 92 -6.68 1.07 7.92
C VAL A 92 -5.16 0.85 7.84
N SER A 93 -4.45 0.96 8.97
CA SER A 93 -3.02 0.68 9.06
C SER A 93 -2.66 -0.80 8.99
N LEU A 94 -3.63 -1.70 9.10
CA LEU A 94 -3.48 -3.16 9.24
C LEU A 94 -2.74 -3.61 10.52
N HIS A 95 -2.45 -2.68 11.45
CA HIS A 95 -1.75 -2.95 12.71
C HIS A 95 -2.68 -3.33 13.87
N GLY A 96 -3.97 -3.43 13.63
CA GLY A 96 -4.95 -3.76 14.67
C GLY A 96 -6.38 -3.82 14.17
N ALA A 97 -7.30 -4.02 15.09
CA ALA A 97 -8.72 -4.09 14.80
C ALA A 97 -9.58 -3.65 16.01
N VAL A 98 -10.83 -3.29 15.73
CA VAL A 98 -11.88 -3.13 16.75
C VAL A 98 -12.71 -4.41 16.78
N LEU A 99 -12.82 -5.02 17.96
CA LEU A 99 -13.52 -6.28 18.20
C LEU A 99 -14.73 -6.07 19.10
N ASN A 100 -15.84 -6.78 18.83
CA ASN A 100 -16.96 -6.87 19.75
C ASN A 100 -16.70 -7.89 20.90
N SER A 101 -17.61 -7.97 21.86
CA SER A 101 -17.48 -8.85 23.01
C SER A 101 -17.33 -10.33 22.64
N LEU A 102 -18.04 -10.81 21.63
CA LEU A 102 -17.96 -12.19 21.15
C LEU A 102 -16.61 -12.48 20.49
N ALA A 103 -16.08 -11.56 19.69
CA ALA A 103 -14.75 -11.69 19.10
C ALA A 103 -13.65 -11.60 20.16
N LEU A 104 -13.72 -10.67 21.11
CA LEU A 104 -12.79 -10.58 22.23
C LEU A 104 -12.75 -11.89 23.02
N LYS A 105 -13.92 -12.46 23.34
CA LYS A 105 -14.03 -13.76 24.02
C LYS A 105 -13.43 -14.89 23.20
N LYS A 106 -13.71 -14.94 21.90
CA LYS A 106 -13.17 -15.94 20.97
C LYS A 106 -11.64 -15.99 20.97
N TYR A 107 -10.99 -14.82 21.06
CA TYR A 107 -9.52 -14.71 21.07
C TYR A 107 -8.94 -14.60 22.49
N GLY A 108 -9.70 -14.92 23.54
CA GLY A 108 -9.22 -14.98 24.91
C GLY A 108 -8.89 -13.63 25.54
N MET A 109 -9.39 -12.54 24.99
CA MET A 109 -9.18 -11.18 25.48
C MET A 109 -10.20 -10.84 26.60
N SER A 110 -9.71 -10.35 27.74
CA SER A 110 -10.55 -10.06 28.92
C SER A 110 -9.93 -8.97 29.78
N ALA A 111 -10.63 -8.59 30.87
CA ALA A 111 -10.09 -7.67 31.88
C ALA A 111 -8.80 -8.18 32.55
N LYS A 112 -8.51 -9.48 32.49
CA LYS A 112 -7.30 -10.10 33.02
C LYS A 112 -6.12 -10.07 32.04
N THR A 113 -6.37 -9.77 30.75
CA THR A 113 -5.32 -9.73 29.75
C THR A 113 -4.42 -8.52 29.98
N THR A 114 -3.14 -8.75 30.22
CA THR A 114 -2.14 -7.66 30.34
C THR A 114 -1.78 -7.12 28.98
N THR A 115 -1.58 -5.82 28.88
CA THR A 115 -1.09 -5.20 27.63
C THR A 115 0.40 -5.57 27.46
N PRO A 116 0.78 -6.24 26.38
CA PRO A 116 2.19 -6.58 26.13
C PRO A 116 3.01 -5.32 25.80
N PRO A 117 4.34 -5.37 26.00
CA PRO A 117 5.22 -4.28 25.57
C PRO A 117 5.03 -3.96 24.07
N GLY A 118 4.91 -2.67 23.76
CA GLY A 118 4.65 -2.21 22.37
C GLY A 118 3.25 -2.51 21.87
N GLY A 119 2.32 -3.03 22.70
CA GLY A 119 0.94 -3.30 22.32
C GLY A 119 -0.03 -2.26 22.86
N VAL A 120 -1.22 -2.21 22.27
CA VAL A 120 -2.34 -1.36 22.72
C VAL A 120 -3.59 -2.22 22.94
N ILE A 121 -4.18 -2.12 24.12
CA ILE A 121 -5.52 -2.62 24.45
C ILE A 121 -6.30 -1.45 25.03
N VAL A 122 -7.15 -0.83 24.24
CA VAL A 122 -8.02 0.24 24.74
C VAL A 122 -9.01 -0.33 25.74
N ARG A 123 -9.09 0.31 26.91
CA ARG A 123 -9.94 -0.11 28.03
C ARG A 123 -11.17 0.78 28.16
N LYS A 124 -12.29 0.19 28.61
CA LYS A 124 -13.48 0.96 28.96
C LYS A 124 -13.15 1.89 30.13
N PRO A 125 -13.49 3.18 30.10
CA PRO A 125 -13.15 4.14 31.12
C PRO A 125 -13.49 3.65 32.52
N GLY A 126 -12.52 3.75 33.46
CA GLY A 126 -12.66 3.32 34.84
C GLY A 126 -12.64 1.81 35.09
N THR A 127 -12.35 1.00 34.07
CA THR A 127 -12.30 -0.47 34.15
C THR A 127 -11.06 -1.05 33.48
N ASN A 128 -10.81 -2.35 33.67
CA ASN A 128 -9.82 -3.11 32.93
C ASN A 128 -10.42 -3.85 31.72
N GLU A 129 -11.72 -3.70 31.44
CA GLU A 129 -12.39 -4.36 30.32
C GLU A 129 -11.89 -3.84 28.97
N PRO A 130 -11.49 -4.71 28.02
CA PRO A 130 -11.18 -4.27 26.66
C PRO A 130 -12.38 -3.58 26.02
N TYR A 131 -12.16 -2.40 25.41
CA TYR A 131 -13.23 -1.60 24.82
C TYR A 131 -13.35 -1.75 23.31
N GLY A 132 -12.60 -2.69 22.76
CA GLY A 132 -12.68 -3.11 21.34
C GLY A 132 -11.38 -2.96 20.58
N LEU A 133 -10.74 -1.78 20.60
CA LEU A 133 -9.52 -1.53 19.85
C LEU A 133 -8.32 -2.25 20.47
N ILE A 134 -7.69 -3.12 19.67
CA ILE A 134 -6.48 -3.89 19.97
C ILE A 134 -5.48 -3.62 18.86
N MET A 135 -4.24 -3.21 19.18
CA MET A 135 -3.24 -2.86 18.18
C MET A 135 -1.85 -3.43 18.51
N GLU A 136 -0.99 -3.43 17.49
CA GLU A 136 0.43 -3.75 17.54
C GLU A 136 0.68 -5.15 18.14
N THR A 137 1.64 -5.29 19.04
CA THR A 137 2.00 -6.58 19.62
C THR A 137 0.84 -7.27 20.38
N ALA A 138 -0.17 -6.50 20.80
CA ALA A 138 -1.39 -7.05 21.39
C ALA A 138 -2.32 -7.69 20.35
N PHE A 139 -2.25 -7.26 19.10
CA PHE A 139 -3.06 -7.79 17.99
C PHE A 139 -2.43 -9.02 17.31
N LEU A 140 -1.12 -9.15 17.31
CA LEU A 140 -0.42 -10.25 16.62
C LEU A 140 -0.93 -11.66 16.99
N PRO A 141 -1.21 -11.98 18.29
CA PRO A 141 -1.77 -13.28 18.63
C PRO A 141 -3.18 -13.53 18.10
N ILE A 142 -3.97 -12.47 17.92
CA ILE A 142 -5.31 -12.53 17.31
C ILE A 142 -5.16 -12.78 15.82
N PHE A 143 -4.30 -12.00 15.16
CA PHE A 143 -4.02 -12.12 13.72
C PHE A 143 -3.54 -13.54 13.35
N ALA A 144 -2.65 -14.12 14.14
CA ALA A 144 -2.13 -15.49 13.93
C ALA A 144 -3.20 -16.58 14.05
N GLN A 145 -4.33 -16.31 14.71
CA GLN A 145 -5.45 -17.24 14.90
C GLN A 145 -6.58 -17.04 13.87
N LEU A 146 -6.46 -16.06 12.96
CA LEU A 146 -7.45 -15.89 11.90
C LEU A 146 -7.53 -17.18 11.05
N PRO A 147 -8.72 -17.63 10.69
CA PRO A 147 -8.88 -18.82 9.87
C PRO A 147 -8.21 -18.61 8.51
N LYS A 148 -7.43 -19.61 8.09
CA LYS A 148 -6.89 -19.62 6.73
C LYS A 148 -7.99 -20.06 5.77
N PRO A 149 -8.12 -19.44 4.60
CA PRO A 149 -9.13 -19.85 3.62
C PRO A 149 -8.87 -21.27 3.12
N SER A 150 -9.92 -22.02 2.88
CA SER A 150 -9.83 -23.28 2.13
C SER A 150 -9.46 -23.02 0.66
N SER A 151 -9.09 -24.06 -0.08
CA SER A 151 -8.75 -23.93 -1.50
C SER A 151 -9.90 -23.32 -2.33
N ASP A 152 -11.14 -23.72 -2.05
CA ASP A 152 -12.32 -23.19 -2.76
C ASP A 152 -12.59 -21.74 -2.40
N GLN A 153 -12.45 -21.37 -1.12
CA GLN A 153 -12.54 -20.00 -0.68
C GLN A 153 -11.45 -19.14 -1.33
N LEU A 154 -10.21 -19.63 -1.35
CA LEU A 154 -9.09 -18.89 -1.98
C LEU A 154 -9.33 -18.68 -3.48
N LYS A 155 -9.87 -19.68 -4.18
CA LYS A 155 -10.25 -19.54 -5.58
C LYS A 155 -11.34 -18.47 -5.79
N ALA A 156 -12.36 -18.45 -4.93
CA ALA A 156 -13.40 -17.43 -4.96
C ALA A 156 -12.81 -16.03 -4.66
N GLN A 157 -11.92 -15.92 -3.67
CA GLN A 157 -11.21 -14.68 -3.32
C GLN A 157 -10.34 -14.18 -4.48
N VAL A 158 -9.58 -15.05 -5.17
CA VAL A 158 -8.79 -14.69 -6.36
C VAL A 158 -9.68 -14.09 -7.45
N LYS A 159 -10.85 -14.67 -7.69
CA LYS A 159 -11.81 -14.10 -8.66
C LYS A 159 -12.34 -12.76 -8.20
N SER A 160 -12.76 -12.64 -6.95
CA SER A 160 -13.34 -11.42 -6.39
C SER A 160 -12.31 -10.28 -6.32
N GLY A 161 -11.06 -10.58 -5.90
CA GLY A 161 -9.97 -9.62 -5.90
C GLY A 161 -9.71 -9.04 -7.29
N GLN A 162 -9.66 -9.90 -8.33
CA GLN A 162 -9.54 -9.42 -9.71
C GLN A 162 -10.73 -8.56 -10.15
N MET A 163 -11.96 -8.86 -9.69
CA MET A 163 -13.13 -8.04 -10.00
C MET A 163 -13.02 -6.64 -9.40
N ILE A 164 -12.40 -6.48 -8.23
CA ILE A 164 -12.12 -5.15 -7.64
C ILE A 164 -11.27 -4.34 -8.62
N TYR A 165 -10.16 -4.88 -9.12
CA TYR A 165 -9.31 -4.20 -10.10
C TYR A 165 -10.02 -3.95 -11.44
N ALA A 166 -10.71 -4.95 -11.96
CA ALA A 166 -11.43 -4.84 -13.25
C ALA A 166 -12.55 -3.79 -13.18
N SER A 167 -13.24 -3.64 -12.04
CA SER A 167 -14.28 -2.61 -11.85
C SER A 167 -13.73 -1.19 -11.94
N ALA A 168 -12.44 -0.98 -11.62
CA ALA A 168 -11.72 0.28 -11.78
C ALA A 168 -11.09 0.42 -13.19
N GLY A 169 -11.35 -0.51 -14.11
CA GLY A 169 -10.81 -0.49 -15.47
C GLY A 169 -9.35 -0.97 -15.57
N ILE A 170 -8.82 -1.58 -14.52
CA ILE A 170 -7.43 -2.08 -14.47
C ILE A 170 -7.40 -3.47 -15.09
N THR A 171 -6.52 -3.65 -16.08
CA THR A 171 -6.29 -4.91 -16.80
C THR A 171 -4.94 -5.54 -16.48
N THR A 172 -4.05 -4.77 -15.83
CA THR A 172 -2.77 -5.25 -15.30
C THR A 172 -2.58 -4.67 -13.90
N ALA A 173 -2.57 -5.55 -12.90
CA ALA A 173 -2.34 -5.22 -11.50
C ALA A 173 -0.89 -5.53 -11.11
N GLN A 174 -0.40 -4.88 -10.05
CA GLN A 174 0.87 -5.24 -9.42
C GLN A 174 0.61 -5.90 -8.05
N GLU A 175 1.39 -6.95 -7.77
CA GLU A 175 1.68 -7.37 -6.41
C GLU A 175 3.10 -6.91 -6.08
N GLY A 176 3.17 -5.73 -5.46
CA GLY A 176 4.41 -4.96 -5.31
C GLY A 176 5.25 -5.30 -4.09
N ALA A 177 4.83 -6.29 -3.29
CA ALA A 177 5.49 -6.66 -2.05
C ALA A 177 5.24 -8.15 -1.73
N THR A 178 5.56 -9.02 -2.69
CA THR A 178 5.16 -10.42 -2.68
C THR A 178 6.03 -11.24 -1.73
N HIS A 179 5.41 -11.86 -0.72
CA HIS A 179 6.04 -12.92 0.05
C HIS A 179 6.01 -14.24 -0.72
N LEU A 180 6.89 -15.18 -0.37
CA LEU A 180 6.95 -16.47 -1.08
C LEU A 180 5.63 -17.25 -1.01
N HIS A 181 4.91 -17.19 0.10
CA HIS A 181 3.60 -17.86 0.23
C HIS A 181 2.54 -17.21 -0.66
N ASP A 182 2.56 -15.90 -0.85
CA ASP A 182 1.68 -15.16 -1.76
C ASP A 182 1.98 -15.52 -3.21
N LEU A 183 3.27 -15.61 -3.54
CA LEU A 183 3.70 -16.04 -4.87
C LEU A 183 3.21 -17.46 -5.20
N ILE A 184 3.18 -18.36 -4.22
CA ILE A 184 2.62 -19.71 -4.39
C ILE A 184 1.11 -19.64 -4.65
N ILE A 185 0.38 -18.76 -3.97
CA ILE A 185 -1.05 -18.54 -4.21
C ILE A 185 -1.29 -18.06 -5.64
N LEU A 186 -0.53 -17.04 -6.08
CA LEU A 186 -0.64 -16.50 -7.43
C LEU A 186 -0.27 -17.54 -8.50
N GLN A 187 0.78 -18.33 -8.26
CA GLN A 187 1.20 -19.40 -9.18
C GLN A 187 0.12 -20.47 -9.31
N ASN A 188 -0.45 -20.92 -8.18
CA ASN A 188 -1.53 -21.91 -8.20
C ASN A 188 -2.76 -21.38 -8.96
N ALA A 189 -3.13 -20.12 -8.77
CA ALA A 189 -4.22 -19.49 -9.50
C ALA A 189 -3.92 -19.38 -11.02
N ALA A 190 -2.68 -19.02 -11.37
CA ALA A 190 -2.24 -18.98 -12.76
C ALA A 190 -2.27 -20.37 -13.41
N ASP A 191 -1.74 -21.39 -12.73
CA ASP A 191 -1.70 -22.79 -13.24
C ASP A 191 -3.11 -23.39 -13.39
N ALA A 192 -4.03 -22.99 -12.53
CA ALA A 192 -5.45 -23.37 -12.62
C ALA A 192 -6.23 -22.60 -13.71
N GLY A 193 -5.66 -21.54 -14.31
CA GLY A 193 -6.32 -20.66 -15.27
C GLY A 193 -7.37 -19.73 -14.63
N ASP A 194 -7.25 -19.48 -13.33
CA ASP A 194 -8.19 -18.63 -12.56
C ASP A 194 -7.92 -17.13 -12.70
N LEU A 195 -6.76 -16.73 -13.26
CA LEU A 195 -6.46 -15.33 -13.54
C LEU A 195 -7.09 -14.87 -14.86
N PHE A 196 -7.84 -13.76 -14.84
CA PHE A 196 -8.42 -13.13 -16.04
C PHE A 196 -7.89 -11.71 -16.31
N ILE A 197 -7.26 -11.05 -15.32
CA ILE A 197 -6.39 -9.88 -15.53
C ILE A 197 -4.93 -10.31 -15.41
N ASP A 198 -4.01 -9.49 -15.92
CA ASP A 198 -2.59 -9.75 -15.77
C ASP A 198 -2.11 -9.28 -14.39
N VAL A 199 -1.26 -10.08 -13.73
CA VAL A 199 -0.67 -9.76 -12.43
C VAL A 199 0.86 -9.77 -12.55
N VAL A 200 1.50 -8.68 -12.14
CA VAL A 200 2.96 -8.54 -12.12
C VAL A 200 3.45 -8.57 -10.67
N SER A 201 4.17 -9.61 -10.30
CA SER A 201 4.64 -9.86 -8.92
C SER A 201 6.09 -9.42 -8.75
N TYR A 202 6.37 -8.75 -7.63
CA TYR A 202 7.72 -8.34 -7.21
C TYR A 202 8.04 -8.92 -5.82
N PRO A 203 8.65 -10.12 -5.76
CA PRO A 203 9.08 -10.71 -4.50
C PRO A 203 10.05 -9.82 -3.71
N PHE A 204 9.96 -9.90 -2.36
CA PHE A 204 10.87 -9.20 -1.48
C PHE A 204 12.31 -9.71 -1.60
N ILE A 205 13.28 -8.78 -1.55
CA ILE A 205 14.70 -9.07 -1.55
C ILE A 205 15.12 -10.00 -0.40
N THR A 206 14.46 -9.89 0.75
CA THR A 206 14.74 -10.73 1.93
C THR A 206 14.43 -12.21 1.70
N GLU A 207 13.61 -12.51 0.70
CA GLU A 207 13.22 -13.89 0.35
C GLU A 207 13.82 -14.35 -0.99
N ILE A 208 14.75 -13.58 -1.57
CA ILE A 208 15.29 -13.83 -2.91
C ILE A 208 15.89 -15.24 -3.05
N ASP A 209 16.59 -15.74 -2.03
CA ASP A 209 17.21 -17.07 -2.08
C ASP A 209 16.15 -18.18 -2.12
N SER A 210 15.07 -18.02 -1.37
CA SER A 210 13.93 -18.93 -1.38
C SER A 210 13.16 -18.87 -2.70
N VAL A 211 13.02 -17.68 -3.28
CA VAL A 211 12.42 -17.49 -4.61
C VAL A 211 13.29 -18.15 -5.67
N MET A 212 14.60 -17.89 -5.69
CA MET A 212 15.54 -18.46 -6.67
C MET A 212 15.77 -19.96 -6.50
N SER A 213 15.39 -20.55 -5.37
CA SER A 213 15.36 -22.01 -5.23
C SER A 213 14.21 -22.68 -6.00
N ARG A 214 13.17 -21.93 -6.37
CA ARG A 214 11.97 -22.40 -7.09
C ARG A 214 11.92 -21.90 -8.53
N TYR A 215 12.48 -20.73 -8.80
CA TYR A 215 12.42 -20.06 -10.08
C TYR A 215 13.85 -19.77 -10.57
N THR A 216 14.00 -19.67 -11.87
CA THR A 216 15.25 -19.25 -12.50
C THR A 216 15.12 -17.83 -13.04
N THR A 217 16.22 -17.18 -13.39
CA THR A 217 16.16 -15.83 -13.98
C THR A 217 15.37 -15.79 -15.30
N SER A 218 15.25 -16.90 -16.02
CA SER A 218 14.44 -17.00 -17.24
C SER A 218 12.93 -17.02 -16.99
N ASP A 219 12.49 -17.25 -15.74
CA ASP A 219 11.07 -17.18 -15.36
C ASP A 219 10.60 -15.74 -15.15
N PHE A 220 11.56 -14.79 -14.99
CA PHE A 220 11.26 -13.37 -14.86
C PHE A 220 11.04 -12.70 -16.22
N GLY A 221 10.22 -11.64 -16.20
CA GLY A 221 9.93 -10.82 -17.40
C GLY A 221 8.94 -11.44 -18.37
N GLN A 222 8.48 -12.67 -18.16
CA GLN A 222 7.56 -13.38 -19.04
C GLN A 222 6.25 -13.73 -18.33
N TYR A 223 5.13 -13.60 -19.02
CA TYR A 223 3.84 -14.08 -18.55
C TYR A 223 3.72 -15.60 -18.71
N LYS A 224 3.30 -16.26 -17.65
CA LYS A 224 2.78 -17.62 -17.66
C LYS A 224 1.35 -17.59 -17.13
N ASN A 225 0.37 -17.86 -17.96
CA ASN A 225 -1.05 -17.83 -17.57
C ASN A 225 -1.45 -16.55 -16.82
N ARG A 226 -1.06 -15.37 -17.36
CA ARG A 226 -1.33 -14.02 -16.81
C ARG A 226 -0.56 -13.64 -15.53
N LEU A 227 0.29 -14.49 -14.99
CA LEU A 227 1.23 -14.14 -13.93
C LEU A 227 2.62 -13.88 -14.51
N LYS A 228 3.23 -12.77 -14.11
CA LYS A 228 4.60 -12.38 -14.48
C LYS A 228 5.40 -12.10 -13.22
N LEU A 229 6.57 -12.71 -13.08
CA LEU A 229 7.58 -12.24 -12.15
C LEU A 229 8.26 -11.03 -12.76
N GLY A 230 7.99 -9.82 -12.24
CA GLY A 230 8.49 -8.57 -12.81
C GLY A 230 9.94 -8.31 -12.48
N GLY A 231 10.29 -8.51 -11.23
CA GLY A 231 11.62 -8.22 -10.66
C GLY A 231 11.62 -8.43 -9.15
N ILE A 232 12.41 -7.63 -8.43
CA ILE A 232 12.59 -7.75 -6.98
C ILE A 232 12.21 -6.43 -6.30
N LYS A 233 11.54 -6.50 -5.14
CA LYS A 233 11.18 -5.36 -4.28
C LYS A 233 12.19 -5.17 -3.17
N ILE A 234 12.64 -3.92 -2.97
CA ILE A 234 13.44 -3.48 -1.81
C ILE A 234 12.70 -2.32 -1.14
N THR A 235 12.50 -2.38 0.18
CA THR A 235 11.87 -1.31 0.96
C THR A 235 12.94 -0.59 1.77
N ILE A 236 13.14 0.71 1.51
CA ILE A 236 14.20 1.50 2.16
C ILE A 236 13.67 2.27 3.38
N ASP A 237 12.45 2.78 3.34
CA ASP A 237 11.88 3.53 4.46
C ASP A 237 10.39 3.25 4.66
N GLY A 238 9.78 3.93 5.63
CA GLY A 238 8.35 3.83 5.93
C GLY A 238 7.52 4.96 5.32
N SER A 239 6.38 5.29 5.95
CA SER A 239 5.40 6.26 5.46
C SER A 239 5.63 7.67 6.01
N PRO A 240 5.51 8.72 5.18
CA PRO A 240 5.73 10.10 5.63
C PRO A 240 4.59 10.61 6.53
N GLN A 241 3.34 10.21 6.31
CA GLN A 241 2.22 10.57 7.18
C GLN A 241 2.33 9.90 8.55
N GLY A 242 2.90 8.67 8.63
CA GLY A 242 3.19 7.95 9.87
C GLY A 242 4.50 8.38 10.53
N ARG A 243 5.25 9.31 9.93
CA ARG A 243 6.55 9.82 10.42
C ARG A 243 7.64 8.76 10.52
N THR A 244 7.59 7.76 9.63
CA THR A 244 8.58 6.68 9.52
C THR A 244 9.38 6.74 8.22
N ALA A 245 9.04 7.61 7.27
CA ALA A 245 9.86 7.88 6.10
C ALA A 245 11.18 8.59 6.50
N PHE A 246 12.27 8.26 5.79
CA PHE A 246 13.61 8.72 6.14
C PHE A 246 14.00 9.98 5.37
N PHE A 247 14.25 11.08 6.12
CA PHE A 247 14.53 12.41 5.60
C PHE A 247 15.92 12.92 5.97
N THR A 248 16.43 13.85 5.18
CA THR A 248 17.66 14.61 5.48
C THR A 248 17.46 15.66 6.56
N SER A 249 16.22 16.07 6.85
CA SER A 249 15.87 17.05 7.87
C SER A 249 14.77 16.51 8.80
N PRO A 250 14.74 16.94 10.08
CA PRO A 250 13.76 16.43 11.04
C PRO A 250 12.30 16.75 10.68
N TYR A 251 11.39 15.87 11.13
CA TYR A 251 9.97 16.18 11.16
C TYR A 251 9.68 17.34 12.12
N LEU A 252 8.83 18.27 11.71
CA LEU A 252 8.43 19.41 12.53
C LEU A 252 7.66 18.97 13.80
N THR A 253 6.96 17.86 13.71
CA THR A 253 6.15 17.29 14.79
C THR A 253 6.89 16.24 15.64
N GLY A 254 8.18 16.01 15.35
CA GLY A 254 8.95 14.94 16.00
C GLY A 254 8.55 13.54 15.53
N GLY A 255 9.10 12.52 16.18
CA GLY A 255 8.86 11.12 15.86
C GLY A 255 7.53 10.57 16.38
N PRO A 256 7.15 9.36 15.94
CA PRO A 256 5.88 8.74 16.37
C PRO A 256 5.81 8.48 17.87
N GLU A 257 6.93 8.30 18.55
CA GLU A 257 7.02 8.12 20.02
C GLU A 257 7.45 9.40 20.74
N GLY A 258 7.33 10.58 20.11
CA GLY A 258 7.68 11.87 20.68
C GLY A 258 9.18 12.22 20.63
N GLN A 259 9.97 11.51 19.82
CA GLN A 259 11.40 11.79 19.62
C GLN A 259 11.58 13.20 19.05
N LYS A 260 12.47 13.98 19.65
CA LYS A 260 12.89 15.29 19.13
C LYS A 260 13.92 15.09 18.02
N ASN A 261 13.92 15.99 17.03
CA ASN A 261 14.85 15.96 15.88
C ASN A 261 14.82 14.64 15.09
N TRP A 262 13.65 13.99 15.07
CA TRP A 262 13.42 12.73 14.37
C TRP A 262 13.41 12.93 12.85
N THR A 263 14.24 12.15 12.15
CA THR A 263 14.33 12.17 10.67
C THR A 263 13.70 10.93 10.01
N GLY A 264 13.14 10.02 10.78
CA GLY A 264 12.89 8.65 10.32
C GLY A 264 14.17 7.81 10.34
N GLU A 265 14.03 6.55 10.01
CA GLU A 265 15.15 5.61 9.91
C GLU A 265 15.01 4.74 8.66
N PRO A 266 16.13 4.38 8.00
CA PRO A 266 16.07 3.45 6.89
C PRO A 266 15.90 2.02 7.40
N THR A 267 15.23 1.18 6.62
CA THR A 267 15.04 -0.26 6.93
C THR A 267 16.38 -1.02 6.96
N PHE A 268 17.32 -0.59 6.14
CA PHE A 268 18.65 -1.21 5.98
C PHE A 268 19.75 -0.16 6.01
N SER A 269 20.97 -0.58 6.35
CA SER A 269 22.16 0.26 6.15
C SER A 269 22.40 0.51 4.66
N GLN A 270 23.13 1.59 4.32
CA GLN A 270 23.51 1.86 2.92
C GLN A 270 24.31 0.69 2.32
N ALA A 271 25.24 0.11 3.08
CA ALA A 271 26.02 -1.02 2.60
C ALA A 271 25.13 -2.23 2.28
N THR A 272 24.17 -2.54 3.15
CA THR A 272 23.21 -3.62 2.92
C THR A 272 22.35 -3.35 1.69
N ALA A 273 21.84 -2.12 1.51
CA ALA A 273 21.06 -1.74 0.33
C ALA A 273 21.89 -1.87 -0.97
N ASN A 274 23.15 -1.49 -0.92
CA ASN A 274 24.11 -1.64 -2.03
C ASN A 274 24.26 -3.11 -2.44
N ASP A 275 24.51 -3.98 -1.47
CA ASP A 275 24.73 -5.42 -1.72
C ASP A 275 23.45 -6.11 -2.20
N MET A 276 22.30 -5.73 -1.63
CA MET A 276 20.98 -6.21 -2.07
C MET A 276 20.73 -5.89 -3.55
N LEU A 277 20.88 -4.62 -3.93
CA LEU A 277 20.67 -4.23 -5.33
C LEU A 277 21.70 -4.86 -6.28
N LYS A 278 22.96 -4.94 -5.83
CA LYS A 278 23.99 -5.62 -6.62
C LYS A 278 23.62 -7.07 -6.90
N LYS A 279 23.12 -7.81 -5.90
CA LYS A 279 22.62 -9.18 -6.08
C LYS A 279 21.50 -9.25 -7.14
N VAL A 280 20.56 -8.32 -7.13
CA VAL A 280 19.48 -8.24 -8.13
C VAL A 280 20.05 -7.99 -9.53
N TYR A 281 21.01 -7.06 -9.67
CA TYR A 281 21.62 -6.74 -10.96
C TYR A 281 22.53 -7.82 -11.49
N ASP A 282 23.25 -8.53 -10.63
CA ASP A 282 24.07 -9.68 -11.01
C ASP A 282 23.20 -10.83 -11.58
N LEU A 283 21.96 -10.96 -11.09
CA LEU A 283 20.98 -11.88 -11.65
C LEU A 283 20.31 -11.35 -12.93
N GLY A 284 20.58 -10.12 -13.34
CA GLY A 284 19.97 -9.50 -14.51
C GLY A 284 18.50 -9.13 -14.33
N LEU A 285 18.02 -9.00 -13.10
CA LEU A 285 16.62 -8.73 -12.77
C LEU A 285 16.35 -7.23 -12.62
N GLN A 286 15.08 -6.83 -12.82
CA GLN A 286 14.59 -5.50 -12.51
C GLN A 286 14.47 -5.32 -10.99
N CYS A 287 14.65 -4.08 -10.51
CA CYS A 287 14.39 -3.71 -9.13
C CYS A 287 13.36 -2.60 -9.02
N THR A 288 12.46 -2.72 -8.03
CA THR A 288 11.62 -1.62 -7.56
C THR A 288 11.95 -1.31 -6.12
N PHE A 289 12.25 -0.03 -5.83
CA PHE A 289 12.45 0.46 -4.48
C PHE A 289 11.18 1.09 -3.93
N HIS A 290 10.88 0.89 -2.64
CA HIS A 290 10.02 1.78 -1.89
C HIS A 290 10.88 2.85 -1.25
N ALA A 291 10.67 4.11 -1.58
CA ALA A 291 11.33 5.24 -0.93
C ALA A 291 10.45 6.50 -1.00
N ASN A 292 10.11 7.02 0.19
CA ASN A 292 9.28 8.20 0.39
C ASN A 292 10.08 9.45 0.71
N GLY A 293 10.99 9.36 1.68
CA GLY A 293 11.80 10.47 2.13
C GLY A 293 13.01 10.73 1.22
N ASP A 294 13.44 11.97 1.17
CA ASP A 294 14.57 12.38 0.33
C ASP A 294 15.89 11.67 0.71
N ALA A 295 16.12 11.36 1.98
CA ALA A 295 17.30 10.58 2.40
C ALA A 295 17.21 9.11 1.95
N ALA A 296 16.01 8.51 1.96
CA ALA A 296 15.80 7.16 1.43
C ALA A 296 16.03 7.13 -0.10
N ILE A 297 15.61 8.17 -0.81
CA ILE A 297 15.86 8.32 -2.24
C ILE A 297 17.35 8.47 -2.54
N ASP A 298 18.10 9.23 -1.72
CA ASP A 298 19.57 9.27 -1.83
C ASP A 298 20.19 7.88 -1.66
N MET A 299 19.66 7.06 -0.76
CA MET A 299 20.11 5.68 -0.59
C MET A 299 19.85 4.81 -1.82
N CYS A 300 18.68 4.96 -2.45
CA CYS A 300 18.34 4.27 -3.69
C CYS A 300 19.30 4.63 -4.83
N ILE A 301 19.59 5.93 -5.00
CA ILE A 301 20.53 6.43 -6.01
C ILE A 301 21.93 5.86 -5.77
N LYS A 302 22.47 5.95 -4.54
CA LYS A 302 23.79 5.41 -4.19
C LYS A 302 23.88 3.89 -4.40
N ALA A 303 22.80 3.16 -4.06
CA ALA A 303 22.75 1.73 -4.33
C ALA A 303 22.77 1.44 -5.84
N HIS A 304 22.05 2.24 -6.64
CA HIS A 304 22.02 2.12 -8.09
C HIS A 304 23.40 2.40 -8.71
N GLU A 305 24.09 3.47 -8.28
CA GLU A 305 25.45 3.79 -8.70
C GLU A 305 26.41 2.64 -8.37
N TYR A 306 26.38 2.14 -7.13
CA TYR A 306 27.21 1.03 -6.67
C TYR A 306 26.95 -0.26 -7.47
N ALA A 307 25.70 -0.69 -7.56
CA ALA A 307 25.32 -1.94 -8.19
C ALA A 307 25.52 -1.95 -9.71
N SER A 308 25.37 -0.78 -10.36
CA SER A 308 25.63 -0.62 -11.81
C SER A 308 27.13 -0.49 -12.14
N GLY A 309 27.96 -0.20 -11.13
CA GLY A 309 29.37 0.16 -11.36
C GLY A 309 29.52 1.44 -12.17
N GLY A 310 28.52 2.34 -12.16
CA GLY A 310 28.47 3.57 -12.95
C GLY A 310 28.10 3.35 -14.42
N ASP A 311 27.73 2.13 -14.83
CA ASP A 311 27.21 1.87 -16.17
C ASP A 311 25.68 2.08 -16.22
N PHE A 312 25.25 3.24 -16.70
CA PHE A 312 23.86 3.60 -16.91
C PHE A 312 23.40 3.40 -18.37
N THR A 313 24.20 2.76 -19.21
CA THR A 313 23.82 2.48 -20.61
C THR A 313 22.80 1.36 -20.69
N LYS A 314 22.91 0.36 -19.79
CA LYS A 314 21.96 -0.75 -19.71
C LYS A 314 20.58 -0.27 -19.25
N ASP A 315 19.54 -0.60 -20.00
CA ASP A 315 18.14 -0.33 -19.65
C ASP A 315 17.69 -1.32 -18.56
N ARG A 316 17.71 -0.87 -17.28
CA ARG A 316 17.31 -1.66 -16.11
C ARG A 316 15.89 -1.34 -15.65
N ARG A 317 15.37 -0.18 -16.05
CA ARG A 317 14.08 0.37 -15.60
C ARG A 317 13.91 0.29 -14.09
N THR A 318 15.00 0.53 -13.36
CA THR A 318 14.97 0.63 -11.90
C THR A 318 13.98 1.73 -11.52
N THR A 319 13.00 1.38 -10.71
CA THR A 319 11.90 2.29 -10.39
C THR A 319 11.91 2.59 -8.89
N VAL A 320 11.85 3.88 -8.54
CA VAL A 320 11.61 4.31 -7.17
C VAL A 320 10.11 4.56 -7.00
N ILE A 321 9.48 3.63 -6.30
CA ILE A 321 8.06 3.69 -5.94
C ILE A 321 7.86 4.77 -4.90
N HIS A 322 6.80 5.52 -5.02
CA HIS A 322 6.39 6.73 -4.33
C HIS A 322 7.22 7.95 -4.72
N SER A 323 8.55 7.95 -4.59
CA SER A 323 9.38 9.14 -4.84
C SER A 323 8.77 10.41 -4.23
N GLN A 324 8.15 10.25 -3.05
CA GLN A 324 7.12 11.15 -2.53
C GLN A 324 7.69 12.55 -2.27
N PHE A 325 8.87 12.62 -1.64
CA PHE A 325 9.58 13.86 -1.32
C PHE A 325 10.90 13.97 -2.08
N VAL A 326 10.89 13.56 -3.36
CA VAL A 326 12.08 13.66 -4.22
C VAL A 326 12.48 15.11 -4.41
N ARG A 327 13.78 15.41 -4.30
CA ARG A 327 14.32 16.76 -4.52
C ARG A 327 14.61 17.01 -6.01
N PRO A 328 14.68 18.30 -6.45
CA PRO A 328 15.04 18.63 -7.83
C PRO A 328 16.38 18.08 -8.31
N ASP A 329 17.41 18.04 -7.44
CA ASP A 329 18.73 17.49 -7.74
C ASP A 329 18.70 15.96 -7.93
N GLN A 330 17.85 15.26 -7.17
CA GLN A 330 17.63 13.84 -7.32
C GLN A 330 16.91 13.50 -8.64
N LEU A 331 15.98 14.36 -9.09
CA LEU A 331 15.34 14.20 -10.40
C LEU A 331 16.36 14.38 -11.55
N ASP A 332 17.34 15.28 -11.42
CA ASP A 332 18.43 15.40 -12.39
C ASP A 332 19.26 14.10 -12.46
N THR A 333 19.51 13.49 -11.31
CA THR A 333 20.18 12.18 -11.21
C THR A 333 19.33 11.07 -11.83
N TYR A 334 18.01 11.05 -11.61
CA TYR A 334 17.09 10.08 -12.24
C TYR A 334 17.21 10.11 -13.77
N VAL A 335 17.26 11.31 -14.37
CA VAL A 335 17.43 11.45 -15.82
C VAL A 335 18.77 10.88 -16.27
N LYS A 336 19.87 11.28 -15.61
CA LYS A 336 21.24 10.85 -15.93
C LYS A 336 21.40 9.34 -15.85
N GLU A 337 20.78 8.72 -14.84
CA GLU A 337 20.99 7.31 -14.48
C GLU A 337 19.84 6.41 -14.93
N LYS A 338 18.86 6.97 -15.66
CA LYS A 338 17.69 6.25 -16.20
C LYS A 338 16.84 5.57 -15.11
N ILE A 339 16.71 6.21 -13.96
CA ILE A 339 15.81 5.77 -12.88
C ILE A 339 14.40 6.28 -13.18
N LEU A 340 13.41 5.42 -13.04
CA LEU A 340 12.00 5.76 -13.17
C LEU A 340 11.43 6.21 -11.82
N ALA A 341 10.48 7.14 -11.85
CA ALA A 341 9.68 7.50 -10.70
C ALA A 341 8.25 6.95 -10.86
N SER A 342 7.79 6.15 -9.90
CA SER A 342 6.37 5.81 -9.80
C SER A 342 5.77 6.63 -8.67
N PHE A 343 5.04 7.69 -9.01
CA PHE A 343 4.50 8.62 -8.04
C PHE A 343 3.18 8.12 -7.43
N TYR A 344 2.85 8.68 -6.27
CA TYR A 344 1.59 8.46 -5.58
C TYR A 344 0.91 9.82 -5.31
N THR A 345 0.28 10.37 -6.35
CA THR A 345 -0.28 11.72 -6.26
C THR A 345 -1.52 11.82 -5.35
N GLU A 346 -2.20 10.72 -5.05
CA GLU A 346 -3.32 10.73 -4.12
C GLU A 346 -2.93 11.12 -2.68
N HIS A 347 -1.62 11.13 -2.34
CA HIS A 347 -1.12 11.74 -1.11
C HIS A 347 -1.49 13.22 -1.00
N THR A 348 -1.60 13.94 -2.12
CA THR A 348 -2.08 15.34 -2.11
C THR A 348 -3.54 15.43 -1.70
N PHE A 349 -4.33 14.40 -1.95
CA PHE A 349 -5.72 14.34 -1.54
C PHE A 349 -5.88 13.81 -0.11
N PHE A 350 -5.39 12.60 0.16
CA PHE A 350 -5.66 11.91 1.42
C PHE A 350 -4.84 12.41 2.61
N PHE A 351 -3.58 12.79 2.39
CA PHE A 351 -2.60 13.01 3.46
C PHE A 351 -1.97 14.41 3.46
N ALA A 352 -2.47 15.35 2.64
CA ALA A 352 -1.92 16.70 2.52
C ALA A 352 -1.73 17.39 3.87
N ASP A 353 -2.76 17.39 4.72
CA ASP A 353 -2.71 18.06 6.02
C ASP A 353 -1.66 17.44 6.96
N ALA A 354 -1.49 16.11 6.91
CA ALA A 354 -0.44 15.44 7.65
C ALA A 354 0.96 15.85 7.14
N HIS A 355 1.12 15.98 5.83
CA HIS A 355 2.39 16.40 5.23
C HIS A 355 2.73 17.84 5.55
N ILE A 356 1.76 18.76 5.50
CA ILE A 356 1.95 20.17 5.89
C ILE A 356 2.38 20.25 7.37
N ARG A 357 1.68 19.55 8.26
CA ARG A 357 2.04 19.51 9.69
C ARG A 357 3.43 18.93 9.92
N ASN A 358 3.75 17.83 9.24
CA ASN A 358 4.96 17.05 9.50
C ASN A 358 6.21 17.67 8.84
N ARG A 359 6.06 18.31 7.66
CA ARG A 359 7.17 18.75 6.81
C ARG A 359 7.15 20.23 6.48
N GLY A 360 6.05 20.93 6.74
CA GLY A 360 5.83 22.31 6.37
C GLY A 360 5.31 22.46 4.94
N GLU A 361 4.71 23.60 4.67
CA GLU A 361 4.01 23.91 3.43
C GLU A 361 4.91 23.82 2.19
N ALA A 362 6.14 24.32 2.28
CA ALA A 362 7.07 24.33 1.14
C ALA A 362 7.43 22.92 0.65
N GLN A 363 7.68 21.97 1.57
CA GLN A 363 7.96 20.58 1.17
C GLN A 363 6.68 19.85 0.75
N ALA A 364 5.57 20.09 1.43
CA ALA A 364 4.29 19.49 1.08
C ALA A 364 3.80 19.97 -0.31
N SER A 365 4.04 21.20 -0.68
CA SER A 365 3.71 21.75 -2.02
C SER A 365 4.49 21.07 -3.14
N PHE A 366 5.71 20.64 -2.89
CA PHE A 366 6.54 19.88 -3.86
C PHE A 366 6.36 18.35 -3.78
N LEU A 367 5.40 17.86 -3.04
CA LEU A 367 5.04 16.45 -2.91
C LEU A 367 4.69 15.84 -4.27
N SER A 368 5.24 14.66 -4.61
CA SER A 368 5.01 13.98 -5.90
C SER A 368 5.11 14.93 -7.11
N PRO A 369 6.28 15.51 -7.39
CA PRO A 369 6.43 16.62 -8.35
C PRO A 369 6.44 16.14 -9.79
N MET A 370 5.31 15.64 -10.28
CA MET A 370 5.19 15.00 -11.59
C MET A 370 5.49 15.96 -12.75
N LYS A 371 5.04 17.23 -12.65
CA LYS A 371 5.28 18.22 -13.72
C LYS A 371 6.76 18.51 -13.86
N THR A 372 7.45 18.77 -12.75
CA THR A 372 8.90 19.01 -12.74
C THR A 372 9.65 17.78 -13.25
N ALA A 373 9.28 16.57 -12.80
CA ALA A 373 9.90 15.33 -13.24
C ALA A 373 9.75 15.14 -14.76
N LEU A 374 8.53 15.29 -15.29
CA LEU A 374 8.25 15.22 -16.73
C LEU A 374 9.00 16.26 -17.54
N ALA A 375 9.05 17.51 -17.04
CA ALA A 375 9.79 18.61 -17.69
C ALA A 375 11.29 18.34 -17.77
N LYS A 376 11.87 17.67 -16.77
CA LYS A 376 13.26 17.21 -16.77
C LYS A 376 13.52 15.98 -17.67
N GLY A 377 12.47 15.27 -18.07
CA GLY A 377 12.58 14.06 -18.90
C GLY A 377 12.60 12.74 -18.12
N VAL A 378 12.24 12.76 -16.84
CA VAL A 378 12.06 11.55 -16.05
C VAL A 378 10.84 10.78 -16.58
N LYS A 379 10.98 9.47 -16.80
CA LYS A 379 9.83 8.60 -17.08
C LYS A 379 9.05 8.39 -15.79
N CYS A 380 7.80 8.85 -15.78
CA CYS A 380 6.95 8.82 -14.59
C CYS A 380 5.74 7.93 -14.80
N THR A 381 5.40 7.15 -13.78
CA THR A 381 4.11 6.47 -13.63
C THR A 381 3.37 7.04 -12.41
N ASN A 382 2.09 6.71 -12.27
CA ASN A 382 1.28 7.10 -11.11
C ASN A 382 0.42 5.92 -10.69
N HIS A 383 0.40 5.59 -9.40
CA HIS A 383 -0.18 4.36 -8.88
C HIS A 383 -1.24 4.63 -7.80
N THR A 384 -2.02 3.59 -7.49
CA THR A 384 -3.03 3.64 -6.42
C THR A 384 -2.47 3.32 -5.06
N ASP A 385 -1.41 2.49 -5.00
CA ASP A 385 -0.95 1.86 -3.77
C ASP A 385 -2.08 1.11 -3.03
N PHE A 386 -3.05 0.60 -3.82
CA PHE A 386 -4.17 -0.14 -3.24
C PHE A 386 -3.63 -1.34 -2.44
N ASN A 387 -3.93 -1.41 -1.17
CA ASN A 387 -5.11 -0.98 -0.41
C ASN A 387 -4.86 0.22 0.55
N VAL A 388 -3.75 0.93 0.43
CA VAL A 388 -3.49 2.14 1.24
C VAL A 388 -4.48 3.26 0.90
N ALA A 389 -4.83 3.40 -0.36
CA ALA A 389 -5.95 4.24 -0.82
C ALA A 389 -6.93 3.39 -1.66
N PRO A 390 -8.12 3.92 -1.99
CA PRO A 390 -9.07 3.20 -2.82
C PRO A 390 -8.51 2.93 -4.20
N ILE A 391 -8.99 1.84 -4.80
CA ILE A 391 -8.67 1.51 -6.17
C ILE A 391 -9.55 2.34 -7.12
N ASP A 392 -9.14 3.57 -7.41
CA ASP A 392 -9.82 4.46 -8.34
C ASP A 392 -8.83 5.17 -9.26
N GLN A 393 -8.64 4.62 -10.45
CA GLN A 393 -7.71 5.19 -11.45
C GLN A 393 -8.12 6.59 -11.92
N LEU A 394 -9.40 6.94 -11.84
CA LEU A 394 -9.83 8.30 -12.18
C LEU A 394 -9.53 9.28 -11.06
N LEU A 395 -9.53 8.85 -9.80
CA LEU A 395 -9.06 9.65 -8.67
C LEU A 395 -7.54 9.86 -8.74
N VAL A 396 -6.77 8.84 -9.15
CA VAL A 396 -5.32 8.97 -9.43
C VAL A 396 -5.08 10.06 -10.49
N VAL A 397 -5.85 10.03 -11.60
CA VAL A 397 -5.76 11.07 -12.64
C VAL A 397 -6.18 12.43 -12.09
N TRP A 398 -7.28 12.50 -11.37
CA TRP A 398 -7.82 13.74 -10.82
C TRP A 398 -6.86 14.39 -9.82
N SER A 399 -6.24 13.60 -8.93
CA SER A 399 -5.29 14.11 -7.94
C SER A 399 -4.03 14.71 -8.58
N ALA A 400 -3.51 14.11 -9.65
CA ALA A 400 -2.36 14.63 -10.38
C ALA A 400 -2.67 15.91 -11.17
N VAL A 401 -3.92 16.05 -11.66
CA VAL A 401 -4.35 17.19 -12.48
C VAL A 401 -4.76 18.38 -11.63
N ASN A 402 -5.42 18.14 -10.49
CA ASN A 402 -6.02 19.19 -9.68
C ASN A 402 -5.22 19.53 -8.42
N ARG A 403 -4.56 18.55 -7.81
CA ARG A 403 -3.77 18.70 -6.57
C ARG A 403 -4.54 19.46 -5.47
N ILE A 404 -5.75 18.99 -5.20
CA ILE A 404 -6.64 19.54 -4.16
C ILE A 404 -6.77 18.49 -3.06
N SER A 405 -6.58 18.93 -1.81
CA SER A 405 -6.77 18.10 -0.63
C SER A 405 -8.24 17.73 -0.42
N ARG A 406 -8.52 16.74 0.44
CA ARG A 406 -9.89 16.38 0.81
C ARG A 406 -10.65 17.52 1.49
N ASN A 407 -9.93 18.51 2.05
CA ASN A 407 -10.51 19.71 2.66
C ASN A 407 -10.75 20.85 1.64
N GLY A 408 -10.45 20.61 0.36
CA GLY A 408 -10.66 21.59 -0.72
C GLY A 408 -9.50 22.57 -0.94
N GLU A 409 -8.37 22.39 -0.21
CA GLU A 409 -7.21 23.28 -0.31
C GLU A 409 -6.25 22.80 -1.41
N PRO A 410 -5.73 23.71 -2.26
CA PRO A 410 -4.74 23.38 -3.26
C PRO A 410 -3.37 23.08 -2.63
N ILE A 411 -2.69 22.02 -3.11
CA ILE A 411 -1.38 21.56 -2.62
C ILE A 411 -0.36 21.59 -3.76
N GLY A 412 0.44 22.64 -3.83
CA GLY A 412 1.45 22.84 -4.88
C GLY A 412 0.85 22.79 -6.29
N PRO A 413 -0.07 23.71 -6.64
CA PRO A 413 -0.74 23.73 -7.94
C PRO A 413 0.23 23.91 -9.12
N GLU A 414 1.47 24.35 -8.86
CA GLU A 414 2.55 24.45 -9.84
C GLU A 414 2.94 23.09 -10.40
N GLU A 415 2.72 22.00 -9.65
CA GLU A 415 3.02 20.61 -10.04
C GLU A 415 1.84 19.90 -10.71
N CYS A 416 0.72 20.57 -10.99
CA CYS A 416 -0.37 20.03 -11.79
C CYS A 416 0.11 19.65 -13.19
N ILE A 417 -0.30 18.46 -13.65
CA ILE A 417 -0.04 17.97 -15.01
C ILE A 417 -1.33 17.98 -15.84
N THR A 418 -1.21 17.81 -17.13
CA THR A 418 -2.40 17.72 -17.99
C THR A 418 -3.10 16.37 -17.83
N PRO A 419 -4.43 16.27 -18.10
CA PRO A 419 -5.14 15.00 -18.10
C PRO A 419 -4.51 13.96 -19.03
N TYR A 420 -3.97 14.39 -20.17
CA TYR A 420 -3.30 13.49 -21.10
C TYR A 420 -2.02 12.89 -20.51
N GLN A 421 -1.17 13.70 -19.88
CA GLN A 421 0.05 13.23 -19.20
C GLN A 421 -0.30 12.26 -18.04
N SER A 422 -1.37 12.56 -17.30
CA SER A 422 -1.81 11.70 -16.21
C SER A 422 -2.34 10.36 -16.73
N LEU A 423 -3.09 10.35 -17.83
CA LEU A 423 -3.53 9.10 -18.49
C LEU A 423 -2.34 8.29 -19.01
N GLN A 424 -1.32 8.94 -19.59
CA GLN A 424 -0.10 8.25 -20.00
C GLN A 424 0.62 7.57 -18.83
N ALA A 425 0.60 8.19 -17.63
CA ALA A 425 1.26 7.65 -16.45
C ALA A 425 0.65 6.33 -15.95
N ILE A 426 -0.64 6.09 -16.21
CA ILE A 426 -1.37 4.87 -15.84
C ILE A 426 -1.66 3.93 -17.04
N THR A 427 -1.07 4.20 -18.18
CA THR A 427 -1.20 3.41 -19.42
C THR A 427 0.17 3.17 -20.04
N SER A 428 0.57 3.96 -21.07
CA SER A 428 1.80 3.75 -21.83
C SER A 428 3.09 3.83 -20.99
N ASN A 429 3.17 4.74 -20.02
CA ASN A 429 4.34 4.81 -19.14
C ASN A 429 4.38 3.64 -18.14
N ALA A 430 3.21 3.20 -17.65
CA ALA A 430 3.12 2.01 -16.80
C ALA A 430 3.49 0.74 -17.58
N ALA A 431 3.08 0.63 -18.84
CA ALA A 431 3.53 -0.43 -19.74
C ALA A 431 5.05 -0.40 -19.94
N TYR A 432 5.63 0.79 -20.13
CA TYR A 432 7.08 0.97 -20.20
C TYR A 432 7.78 0.49 -18.94
N GLN A 433 7.28 0.81 -17.75
CA GLN A 433 7.85 0.32 -16.47
C GLN A 433 7.99 -1.21 -16.47
N TYR A 434 7.06 -1.92 -17.09
CA TYR A 434 7.00 -3.38 -17.15
C TYR A 434 7.68 -4.01 -18.37
N PHE A 435 8.34 -3.24 -19.23
CA PHE A 435 8.89 -3.70 -20.53
C PHE A 435 7.79 -4.23 -21.47
N GLU A 436 6.64 -3.56 -21.51
CA GLU A 436 5.45 -4.00 -22.25
C GLU A 436 4.89 -2.92 -23.21
N GLU A 437 5.62 -1.82 -23.42
CA GLU A 437 5.20 -0.69 -24.26
C GLU A 437 4.88 -1.05 -25.71
N ASP A 438 5.42 -2.15 -26.21
CA ASP A 438 5.12 -2.65 -27.57
C ASP A 438 3.80 -3.46 -27.63
N ARG A 439 3.15 -3.73 -26.48
CA ARG A 439 1.98 -4.60 -26.38
C ARG A 439 0.82 -3.98 -25.61
N LYS A 440 1.11 -3.06 -24.71
CA LYS A 440 0.15 -2.43 -23.79
C LYS A 440 0.37 -0.91 -23.73
N GLY A 441 -0.66 -0.18 -23.28
CA GLY A 441 -0.57 1.26 -22.99
C GLY A 441 -1.28 2.19 -23.96
#